data_03f8dee7f197c2effc6cc8bc42a12ac6
#
_entry.id   03f8dee7f197c2effc6cc8bc42a12ac6
#
_cell.length_a   1.000
_cell.length_b   1.000
_cell.length_c   1.000
_cell.angle_alpha   90.00
_cell.angle_beta   90.00
_cell.angle_gamma   90.00
#
_symmetry.space_group_name_H-M   'P 1'
#
loop_
_entity.id
_entity.type
_entity.pdbx_description
1 polymer ?
#
loop_
_entity_poly.entity_id
_entity_poly.type
_entity_poly.pdbx_seq_one_letter_code
_entity_poly.pdbx_strand_id
1 'polypeptide(L)'
;MSIIDRALEFIQEMNVIARRSEWEKRRCLHCGTPGAIKHGTYPRTVTDLSGPQKLRRQRYLCKKCGKTYAEEWAWVKPRHRYSRAVQRKAIDMWVYGRTSLRRVAEFVRSDIGQQERWRMWVGQVAAKIGILCLLHASTVCRWKNKAGVEAKKSIWQQLKGIATSGEMGTDGLWVNLKGKGKGVILALMDSVTGLIFPPVVVDGEEGAASWKQLFDRAEEAGLDLGQVDGVTSDGAQGLLSCLRESFSWVHQQRCVWHLWRNLGPKIRRLVMEDVADKVGEEAEEACAALTRELTGLVHRILDAASYQKGEEALADLAAHRLGKPLADYIRPLLDAILYHSMPCHQGLLRVGPEWIWRDFRQRVSRGRNHGADESWERAALLWAICWNFTPAQKRSELKRIYRRSGKSPLEMAGTPPGDVTYLDALRV
;
A
#
# COMPACT_ATOMS: atom_id res chain seq x y z
N MET A 1 -14.17 -43.84 -40.49
CA MET A 1 -12.92 -43.41 -39.85
C MET A 1 -12.83 -44.12 -38.49
N SER A 2 -11.87 -44.96 -38.29
CA SER A 2 -11.73 -45.72 -37.04
C SER A 2 -11.29 -44.81 -35.88
N ILE A 3 -11.45 -45.26 -34.65
CA ILE A 3 -10.95 -44.57 -33.44
C ILE A 3 -9.43 -44.35 -33.53
N ILE A 4 -8.75 -45.29 -34.17
CA ILE A 4 -7.30 -45.24 -34.38
C ILE A 4 -6.93 -44.13 -35.35
N ASP A 5 -7.71 -43.93 -36.46
CA ASP A 5 -7.46 -42.88 -37.43
C ASP A 5 -7.62 -41.48 -36.79
N ARG A 6 -8.63 -41.30 -35.92
CA ARG A 6 -8.82 -40.04 -35.16
C ARG A 6 -7.70 -39.79 -34.15
N ALA A 7 -7.25 -40.84 -33.48
CA ALA A 7 -6.12 -40.73 -32.52
C ALA A 7 -4.81 -40.35 -33.26
N LEU A 8 -4.58 -40.92 -34.44
CA LEU A 8 -3.37 -40.59 -35.27
C LEU A 8 -3.46 -39.16 -35.82
N GLU A 9 -4.63 -38.68 -36.24
CA GLU A 9 -4.81 -37.29 -36.68
C GLU A 9 -4.58 -36.33 -35.49
N PHE A 10 -5.15 -36.60 -34.30
CA PHE A 10 -4.90 -35.81 -33.12
C PHE A 10 -3.42 -35.76 -32.73
N ILE A 11 -2.71 -36.89 -32.76
CA ILE A 11 -1.26 -36.94 -32.49
C ILE A 11 -0.49 -36.15 -33.55
N GLN A 12 -0.91 -36.16 -34.78
CA GLN A 12 -0.25 -35.37 -35.87
C GLN A 12 -0.49 -33.86 -35.64
N GLU A 13 -1.72 -33.45 -35.30
CA GLU A 13 -2.05 -32.06 -34.96
C GLU A 13 -1.27 -31.57 -33.75
N MET A 14 -1.20 -32.36 -32.69
CA MET A 14 -0.40 -32.05 -31.49
C MET A 14 1.09 -31.91 -31.82
N ASN A 15 1.62 -32.77 -32.70
CA ASN A 15 3.01 -32.68 -33.15
C ASN A 15 3.27 -31.42 -34.02
N VAL A 16 2.30 -31.00 -34.85
CA VAL A 16 2.38 -29.76 -35.62
C VAL A 16 2.36 -28.54 -34.68
N ILE A 17 1.47 -28.53 -33.69
CA ILE A 17 1.38 -27.47 -32.67
C ILE A 17 2.68 -27.41 -31.85
N ALA A 18 3.20 -28.55 -31.42
CA ALA A 18 4.48 -28.62 -30.71
C ALA A 18 5.66 -28.11 -31.54
N ARG A 19 5.75 -28.48 -32.82
CA ARG A 19 6.78 -27.98 -33.76
C ARG A 19 6.64 -26.49 -34.02
N ARG A 20 5.43 -25.96 -34.13
CA ARG A 20 5.15 -24.53 -34.33
C ARG A 20 5.54 -23.73 -33.08
N SER A 21 5.23 -24.23 -31.90
CA SER A 21 5.65 -23.60 -30.63
C SER A 21 7.19 -23.64 -30.44
N GLU A 22 7.85 -24.73 -30.87
CA GLU A 22 9.33 -24.81 -30.88
C GLU A 22 9.94 -23.85 -31.90
N TRP A 23 9.30 -23.69 -33.06
CA TRP A 23 9.77 -22.79 -34.12
C TRP A 23 9.64 -21.32 -33.68
N GLU A 24 8.56 -20.94 -33.00
CA GLU A 24 8.38 -19.60 -32.42
C GLU A 24 9.39 -19.30 -31.31
N LYS A 25 9.78 -20.29 -30.50
CA LYS A 25 10.89 -20.19 -29.53
C LYS A 25 12.24 -19.92 -30.18
N ARG A 26 12.40 -20.22 -31.46
CA ARG A 26 13.61 -19.93 -32.26
C ARG A 26 13.55 -18.61 -33.01
N ARG A 27 12.58 -17.76 -32.72
CA ARG A 27 12.53 -16.40 -33.26
C ARG A 27 13.63 -15.54 -32.62
N CYS A 28 14.42 -14.89 -33.48
CA CYS A 28 15.54 -14.08 -33.03
C CYS A 28 15.07 -12.92 -32.13
N LEU A 29 15.60 -12.82 -30.93
CA LEU A 29 15.28 -11.74 -29.99
C LEU A 29 15.81 -10.36 -30.44
N HIS A 30 16.68 -10.30 -31.43
CA HIS A 30 17.27 -9.05 -31.94
C HIS A 30 16.56 -8.49 -33.17
N CYS A 31 16.18 -9.36 -34.11
CA CYS A 31 15.58 -8.92 -35.38
C CYS A 31 14.22 -9.55 -35.67
N GLY A 32 13.67 -10.33 -34.77
CA GLY A 32 12.37 -10.98 -34.91
C GLY A 32 12.30 -12.11 -35.96
N THR A 33 13.38 -12.38 -36.72
CA THR A 33 13.38 -13.39 -37.78
C THR A 33 13.28 -14.79 -37.18
N PRO A 34 12.40 -15.66 -37.69
CA PRO A 34 12.32 -17.05 -37.28
C PRO A 34 13.46 -17.91 -37.82
N GLY A 35 13.63 -19.13 -37.28
CA GLY A 35 14.55 -20.12 -37.80
C GLY A 35 15.99 -19.98 -37.32
N ALA A 36 16.25 -19.38 -36.17
CA ALA A 36 17.57 -19.43 -35.56
C ALA A 36 18.00 -20.87 -35.27
N ILE A 37 19.27 -21.17 -35.53
CA ILE A 37 19.84 -22.51 -35.36
C ILE A 37 20.42 -22.71 -33.96
N LYS A 38 20.36 -23.93 -33.45
CA LYS A 38 21.02 -24.30 -32.18
C LYS A 38 22.53 -24.07 -32.28
N HIS A 39 23.08 -23.34 -31.33
CA HIS A 39 24.49 -22.93 -31.29
C HIS A 39 25.12 -23.27 -29.93
N GLY A 40 25.13 -24.56 -29.61
CA GLY A 40 25.69 -25.09 -28.37
C GLY A 40 24.84 -24.83 -27.12
N THR A 41 25.29 -25.38 -26.01
CA THR A 41 24.69 -25.21 -24.69
C THR A 41 25.75 -24.77 -23.69
N TYR A 42 25.33 -24.14 -22.58
CA TYR A 42 26.24 -23.84 -21.48
C TYR A 42 25.59 -24.18 -20.11
N PRO A 43 26.41 -24.60 -19.15
CA PRO A 43 25.89 -24.90 -17.82
C PRO A 43 25.48 -23.62 -17.09
N ARG A 44 24.39 -23.70 -16.33
CA ARG A 44 23.89 -22.63 -15.49
C ARG A 44 23.32 -23.18 -14.21
N THR A 45 23.69 -22.59 -13.08
CA THR A 45 23.07 -22.88 -11.79
C THR A 45 22.03 -21.81 -11.48
N VAL A 46 20.79 -22.24 -11.19
CA VAL A 46 19.68 -21.40 -10.71
C VAL A 46 19.21 -21.97 -9.39
N THR A 47 19.05 -21.11 -8.41
CA THR A 47 18.48 -21.49 -7.12
C THR A 47 16.96 -21.28 -7.14
N ASP A 48 16.21 -22.33 -6.94
CA ASP A 48 14.76 -22.37 -6.79
C ASP A 48 14.39 -22.65 -5.33
N LEU A 49 13.08 -22.71 -5.00
CA LEU A 49 12.60 -23.07 -3.67
C LEU A 49 13.06 -24.47 -3.23
N SER A 50 13.24 -25.39 -4.18
CA SER A 50 13.82 -26.72 -3.95
C SER A 50 15.35 -26.73 -3.81
N GLY A 51 16.01 -25.55 -3.84
CA GLY A 51 17.45 -25.42 -3.78
C GLY A 51 18.12 -25.17 -5.14
N PRO A 52 19.47 -25.27 -5.20
CA PRO A 52 20.24 -25.01 -6.41
C PRO A 52 20.08 -26.11 -7.45
N GLN A 53 19.71 -25.76 -8.67
CA GLN A 53 19.53 -26.65 -9.80
C GLN A 53 20.60 -26.35 -10.87
N LYS A 54 21.32 -27.39 -11.29
CA LYS A 54 22.29 -27.29 -12.39
C LYS A 54 21.58 -27.65 -13.71
N LEU A 55 21.48 -26.71 -14.61
CA LEU A 55 20.75 -26.81 -15.88
C LEU A 55 21.67 -26.49 -17.03
N ARG A 56 21.35 -27.02 -18.21
CA ARG A 56 22.03 -26.67 -19.48
C ARG A 56 21.11 -25.75 -20.28
N ARG A 57 21.59 -24.56 -20.61
CA ARG A 57 20.84 -23.57 -21.37
C ARG A 57 21.22 -23.59 -22.82
N GLN A 58 20.24 -23.71 -23.71
CA GLN A 58 20.44 -23.69 -25.17
C GLN A 58 20.77 -22.27 -25.65
N ARG A 59 21.78 -22.15 -26.52
CA ARG A 59 22.05 -20.92 -27.29
C ARG A 59 21.58 -21.10 -28.72
N TYR A 60 21.22 -20.02 -29.34
CA TYR A 60 20.78 -19.94 -30.74
C TYR A 60 21.60 -18.90 -31.50
N LEU A 61 21.84 -19.12 -32.77
CA LEU A 61 22.46 -18.19 -33.70
C LEU A 61 21.43 -17.80 -34.77
N CYS A 62 21.19 -16.51 -34.93
CA CYS A 62 20.36 -16.00 -36.02
C CYS A 62 21.19 -15.87 -37.31
N LYS A 63 20.84 -16.61 -38.35
CA LYS A 63 21.53 -16.54 -39.66
C LYS A 63 21.35 -15.18 -40.34
N LYS A 64 20.22 -14.45 -40.07
CA LYS A 64 19.93 -13.16 -40.71
C LYS A 64 20.75 -12.01 -40.11
N CYS A 65 20.83 -11.89 -38.79
CA CYS A 65 21.54 -10.76 -38.15
C CYS A 65 22.88 -11.15 -37.53
N GLY A 66 23.31 -12.41 -37.60
CA GLY A 66 24.57 -12.92 -37.04
C GLY A 66 24.65 -12.94 -35.48
N LYS A 67 23.64 -12.47 -34.81
CA LYS A 67 23.66 -12.39 -33.35
C LYS A 67 23.23 -13.70 -32.69
N THR A 68 23.84 -13.98 -31.55
CA THR A 68 23.46 -15.11 -30.68
C THR A 68 22.57 -14.68 -29.55
N TYR A 69 21.65 -15.53 -29.14
CA TYR A 69 20.82 -15.36 -27.95
C TYR A 69 20.65 -16.70 -27.23
N ALA A 70 20.20 -16.67 -25.99
CA ALA A 70 19.97 -17.87 -25.22
C ALA A 70 18.48 -18.08 -25.03
N GLU A 71 18.07 -19.34 -24.91
CA GLU A 71 16.70 -19.72 -24.52
C GLU A 71 16.22 -18.95 -23.31
N GLU A 72 14.97 -18.49 -23.35
CA GLU A 72 14.33 -17.85 -22.20
C GLU A 72 13.49 -18.85 -21.42
N TRP A 73 13.68 -18.90 -20.13
CA TRP A 73 12.88 -19.73 -19.23
C TRP A 73 11.85 -18.85 -18.51
N ALA A 74 10.57 -19.20 -18.59
CA ALA A 74 9.48 -18.44 -17.97
C ALA A 74 9.65 -18.27 -16.45
N TRP A 75 10.25 -19.25 -15.78
CA TRP A 75 10.41 -19.31 -14.33
C TRP A 75 11.68 -18.63 -13.79
N VAL A 76 12.61 -18.16 -14.67
CA VAL A 76 13.79 -17.40 -14.26
C VAL A 76 14.11 -16.29 -15.26
N LYS A 77 14.27 -15.06 -14.77
CA LYS A 77 14.64 -13.92 -15.63
C LYS A 77 16.06 -14.08 -16.21
N PRO A 78 16.34 -13.54 -17.42
CA PRO A 78 17.69 -13.54 -17.98
C PRO A 78 18.73 -13.02 -16.98
N ARG A 79 19.88 -13.70 -16.88
CA ARG A 79 20.98 -13.37 -15.97
C ARG A 79 20.68 -13.44 -14.46
N HIS A 80 19.47 -13.81 -14.03
CA HIS A 80 19.14 -13.99 -12.61
C HIS A 80 19.59 -15.36 -12.12
N ARG A 81 20.13 -15.42 -10.88
CA ARG A 81 20.56 -16.65 -10.21
C ARG A 81 19.45 -17.32 -9.39
N TYR A 82 18.38 -16.61 -9.17
CA TYR A 82 17.23 -17.06 -8.39
C TYR A 82 16.00 -17.12 -9.28
N SER A 83 15.17 -18.13 -9.11
CA SER A 83 13.89 -18.28 -9.80
C SER A 83 12.93 -17.14 -9.46
N ARG A 84 11.88 -16.99 -10.26
CA ARG A 84 10.77 -16.07 -9.94
C ARG A 84 10.09 -16.46 -8.65
N ALA A 85 9.93 -17.76 -8.36
CA ALA A 85 9.32 -18.27 -7.13
C ALA A 85 10.08 -17.79 -5.88
N VAL A 86 11.41 -17.86 -5.87
CA VAL A 86 12.23 -17.34 -4.77
C VAL A 86 12.10 -15.83 -4.63
N GLN A 87 12.06 -15.08 -5.75
CA GLN A 87 11.89 -13.63 -5.72
C GLN A 87 10.51 -13.25 -5.18
N ARG A 88 9.45 -13.90 -5.67
CA ARG A 88 8.05 -13.71 -5.20
C ARG A 88 7.95 -13.98 -3.70
N LYS A 89 8.44 -15.12 -3.24
CA LYS A 89 8.45 -15.47 -1.82
C LYS A 89 9.14 -14.41 -0.96
N ALA A 90 10.28 -13.89 -1.41
CA ALA A 90 10.98 -12.84 -0.67
C ALA A 90 10.18 -11.52 -0.60
N ILE A 91 9.50 -11.15 -1.68
CA ILE A 91 8.63 -9.96 -1.71
C ILE A 91 7.42 -10.16 -0.81
N ASP A 92 6.73 -11.31 -0.90
CA ASP A 92 5.61 -11.66 -0.04
C ASP A 92 5.98 -11.62 1.44
N MET A 93 7.12 -12.20 1.79
CA MET A 93 7.61 -12.18 3.18
C MET A 93 7.92 -10.77 3.67
N TRP A 94 8.37 -9.87 2.80
CA TRP A 94 8.54 -8.48 3.16
C TRP A 94 7.21 -7.76 3.31
N VAL A 95 6.29 -7.96 2.38
CA VAL A 95 4.97 -7.29 2.35
C VAL A 95 4.09 -7.77 3.50
N TYR A 96 3.90 -9.09 3.66
CA TYR A 96 2.98 -9.66 4.65
C TYR A 96 3.65 -10.02 5.98
N GLY A 97 4.92 -10.38 5.96
CA GLY A 97 5.65 -10.84 7.13
C GLY A 97 6.06 -9.73 8.11
N ARG A 98 5.85 -8.46 7.75
CA ARG A 98 6.15 -7.29 8.61
C ARG A 98 7.55 -7.35 9.22
N THR A 99 8.53 -7.78 8.44
CA THR A 99 9.88 -8.06 8.92
C THR A 99 10.96 -7.34 8.13
N SER A 100 12.16 -7.24 8.69
CA SER A 100 13.28 -6.57 8.01
C SER A 100 13.79 -7.37 6.81
N LEU A 101 14.35 -6.68 5.82
CA LEU A 101 14.98 -7.32 4.65
C LEU A 101 16.05 -8.36 5.03
N ARG A 102 16.73 -8.14 6.15
CA ARG A 102 17.71 -9.08 6.70
C ARG A 102 17.04 -10.38 7.15
N ARG A 103 15.94 -10.29 7.90
CA ARG A 103 15.15 -11.44 8.31
C ARG A 103 14.52 -12.16 7.12
N VAL A 104 14.00 -11.43 6.14
CA VAL A 104 13.50 -12.03 4.89
C VAL A 104 14.60 -12.86 4.23
N ALA A 105 15.81 -12.30 4.08
CA ALA A 105 16.92 -13.03 3.49
C ALA A 105 17.32 -14.27 4.31
N GLU A 106 17.26 -14.20 5.64
CA GLU A 106 17.53 -15.33 6.54
C GLU A 106 16.51 -16.46 6.35
N PHE A 107 15.21 -16.15 6.38
CA PHE A 107 14.16 -17.13 6.18
C PHE A 107 14.22 -17.78 4.79
N VAL A 108 14.33 -16.97 3.74
CA VAL A 108 14.40 -17.52 2.38
C VAL A 108 15.65 -18.37 2.19
N ARG A 109 16.80 -18.02 2.80
CA ARG A 109 18.01 -18.86 2.79
C ARG A 109 17.76 -20.21 3.48
N SER A 110 17.05 -20.21 4.60
CA SER A 110 16.68 -21.43 5.29
C SER A 110 15.87 -22.35 4.38
N ASP A 111 14.84 -21.80 3.74
CA ASP A 111 13.95 -22.55 2.87
C ASP A 111 14.63 -23.12 1.62
N ILE A 112 15.60 -22.40 1.04
CA ILE A 112 16.35 -22.85 -0.14
C ILE A 112 17.66 -23.59 0.19
N GLY A 113 17.84 -24.04 1.44
CA GLY A 113 19.00 -24.81 1.88
C GLY A 113 20.33 -24.04 1.92
N GLN A 114 20.29 -22.71 2.01
CA GLN A 114 21.49 -21.87 2.03
C GLN A 114 21.91 -21.39 3.43
N GLN A 115 21.15 -21.72 4.49
CA GLN A 115 21.38 -21.17 5.82
C GLN A 115 22.70 -21.64 6.43
N GLU A 116 23.05 -22.90 6.28
CA GLU A 116 24.32 -23.42 6.80
C GLU A 116 25.53 -22.85 6.08
N ARG A 117 25.45 -22.71 4.74
CA ARG A 117 26.50 -22.04 3.95
C ARG A 117 26.69 -20.58 4.38
N TRP A 118 25.60 -19.90 4.73
CA TRP A 118 25.69 -18.53 5.25
C TRP A 118 26.41 -18.48 6.59
N ARG A 119 26.10 -19.40 7.53
CA ARG A 119 26.78 -19.46 8.83
C ARG A 119 28.26 -19.71 8.69
N MET A 120 28.64 -20.66 7.84
CA MET A 120 30.06 -20.93 7.54
C MET A 120 30.73 -19.73 6.90
N TRP A 121 30.07 -19.05 5.97
CA TRP A 121 30.62 -17.85 5.31
C TRP A 121 30.82 -16.69 6.27
N VAL A 122 29.86 -16.38 7.14
CA VAL A 122 29.98 -15.36 8.17
C VAL A 122 31.10 -15.68 9.15
N GLY A 123 31.32 -16.96 9.46
CA GLY A 123 32.44 -17.42 10.27
C GLY A 123 33.81 -17.34 9.56
N GLN A 124 33.82 -17.40 8.23
CA GLN A 124 35.04 -17.44 7.40
C GLN A 124 35.36 -16.10 6.70
N VAL A 125 34.53 -15.07 6.85
CA VAL A 125 34.76 -13.74 6.22
C VAL A 125 36.01 -13.02 6.79
N ALA A 126 36.59 -13.56 7.85
CA ALA A 126 37.96 -13.23 8.18
C ALA A 126 39.01 -13.86 7.24
N ALA A 127 38.62 -14.79 6.37
CA ALA A 127 39.49 -15.49 5.45
C ALA A 127 38.92 -15.56 4.03
N LYS A 128 39.29 -14.54 3.21
CA LYS A 128 39.30 -14.56 1.72
C LYS A 128 37.99 -14.92 0.99
N ILE A 129 37.21 -13.88 0.63
CA ILE A 129 36.62 -13.58 -0.71
C ILE A 129 36.47 -14.79 -1.65
N GLY A 130 35.61 -15.70 -1.29
CA GLY A 130 34.94 -16.54 -2.27
C GLY A 130 33.54 -15.95 -2.48
N ILE A 131 33.20 -15.58 -3.71
CA ILE A 131 31.87 -15.06 -4.08
C ILE A 131 30.85 -16.19 -3.90
N LEU A 132 30.44 -16.39 -2.67
CA LEU A 132 29.32 -17.26 -2.38
C LEU A 132 28.06 -16.54 -2.83
N CYS A 133 27.40 -17.08 -3.83
CA CYS A 133 26.13 -16.57 -4.39
C CYS A 133 24.97 -16.82 -3.41
N LEU A 134 25.13 -16.38 -2.18
CA LEU A 134 24.12 -16.49 -1.14
C LEU A 134 23.12 -15.35 -1.24
N LEU A 135 21.86 -15.62 -0.92
CA LEU A 135 20.83 -14.58 -0.88
C LEU A 135 21.15 -13.59 0.23
N HIS A 136 21.43 -12.36 -0.14
CA HIS A 136 21.75 -11.26 0.77
C HIS A 136 20.60 -10.26 0.88
N ALA A 137 20.50 -9.55 2.02
CA ALA A 137 19.48 -8.53 2.22
C ALA A 137 19.46 -7.45 1.13
N SER A 138 20.62 -7.07 0.58
CA SER A 138 20.73 -6.14 -0.54
C SER A 138 20.10 -6.67 -1.82
N THR A 139 20.10 -7.98 -2.03
CA THR A 139 19.43 -8.62 -3.17
C THR A 139 17.91 -8.54 -3.00
N VAL A 140 17.40 -8.84 -1.81
CA VAL A 140 15.97 -8.68 -1.49
C VAL A 140 15.55 -7.21 -1.63
N CYS A 141 16.39 -6.26 -1.16
CA CYS A 141 16.17 -4.82 -1.33
C CYS A 141 16.03 -4.42 -2.80
N ARG A 142 16.92 -4.94 -3.67
CA ARG A 142 16.83 -4.68 -5.12
C ARG A 142 15.55 -5.26 -5.73
N TRP A 143 15.13 -6.45 -5.33
CA TRP A 143 13.87 -7.03 -5.79
C TRP A 143 12.66 -6.23 -5.34
N LYS A 144 12.61 -5.85 -4.06
CA LYS A 144 11.57 -4.95 -3.53
C LYS A 144 11.51 -3.62 -4.30
N ASN A 145 12.65 -2.98 -4.53
CA ASN A 145 12.69 -1.71 -5.25
C ASN A 145 12.25 -1.86 -6.71
N LYS A 146 12.63 -2.97 -7.37
CA LYS A 146 12.16 -3.27 -8.72
C LYS A 146 10.66 -3.53 -8.75
N ALA A 147 10.14 -4.29 -7.79
CA ALA A 147 8.69 -4.50 -7.65
C ALA A 147 7.95 -3.17 -7.43
N GLY A 148 8.51 -2.25 -6.64
CA GLY A 148 7.96 -0.91 -6.45
C GLY A 148 7.93 -0.05 -7.73
N VAL A 149 8.91 -0.21 -8.62
CA VAL A 149 8.89 0.45 -9.94
C VAL A 149 7.80 -0.13 -10.83
N GLU A 150 7.64 -1.46 -10.83
CA GLU A 150 6.56 -2.10 -11.60
C GLU A 150 5.18 -1.79 -10.98
N ALA A 151 5.10 -1.62 -9.66
CA ALA A 151 3.88 -1.23 -8.96
C ALA A 151 3.32 0.10 -9.48
N LYS A 152 4.18 1.08 -9.77
CA LYS A 152 3.76 2.35 -10.35
C LYS A 152 2.95 2.13 -11.62
N LYS A 153 3.48 1.35 -12.58
CA LYS A 153 2.82 1.08 -13.87
C LYS A 153 1.54 0.26 -13.69
N SER A 154 1.59 -0.74 -12.82
CA SER A 154 0.48 -1.65 -12.59
C SER A 154 -0.72 -0.95 -11.93
N ILE A 155 -0.48 -0.10 -10.93
CA ILE A 155 -1.56 0.58 -10.20
C ILE A 155 -2.35 1.50 -11.13
N TRP A 156 -1.69 2.24 -12.06
CA TRP A 156 -2.38 3.07 -13.06
C TRP A 156 -3.27 2.26 -14.00
N GLN A 157 -2.80 1.06 -14.41
CA GLN A 157 -3.59 0.19 -15.29
C GLN A 157 -4.82 -0.38 -14.61
N GLN A 158 -4.72 -0.67 -13.31
CA GLN A 158 -5.80 -1.29 -12.54
C GLN A 158 -6.88 -0.29 -12.11
N LEU A 159 -6.51 0.95 -11.89
CA LEU A 159 -7.44 1.98 -11.43
C LEU A 159 -8.17 2.68 -12.59
N LYS A 160 -7.71 2.50 -13.82
CA LYS A 160 -8.32 3.13 -14.98
C LYS A 160 -9.76 2.65 -15.19
N GLY A 161 -10.70 3.59 -15.12
CA GLY A 161 -12.13 3.32 -15.30
C GLY A 161 -12.81 2.62 -14.12
N ILE A 162 -12.17 2.63 -12.94
CA ILE A 162 -12.75 2.05 -11.74
C ILE A 162 -13.84 2.98 -11.17
N ALA A 163 -14.93 2.40 -10.69
CA ALA A 163 -15.97 3.16 -10.03
C ALA A 163 -15.53 3.53 -8.60
N THR A 164 -15.77 4.77 -8.20
CA THR A 164 -15.51 5.27 -6.85
C THR A 164 -16.79 5.73 -6.18
N SER A 165 -16.77 5.84 -4.86
CA SER A 165 -17.94 6.26 -4.09
C SER A 165 -18.18 7.77 -4.09
N GLY A 166 -17.24 8.57 -4.58
CA GLY A 166 -17.25 10.02 -4.40
C GLY A 166 -16.77 10.50 -3.01
N GLU A 167 -16.69 9.58 -2.05
CA GLU A 167 -16.30 9.87 -0.67
C GLU A 167 -14.89 9.38 -0.39
N MET A 168 -13.99 10.31 -0.19
CA MET A 168 -12.56 10.02 -0.02
C MET A 168 -12.10 10.19 1.43
N GLY A 169 -11.06 9.48 1.80
CA GLY A 169 -10.28 9.71 3.02
C GLY A 169 -8.84 10.02 2.65
N THR A 170 -8.26 11.00 3.32
CA THR A 170 -6.84 11.36 3.11
C THR A 170 -6.13 11.61 4.41
N ASP A 171 -4.84 11.30 4.43
CA ASP A 171 -3.96 11.51 5.59
C ASP A 171 -2.50 11.54 5.16
N GLY A 172 -1.64 12.17 5.98
CA GLY A 172 -0.22 12.30 5.77
C GLY A 172 0.62 11.50 6.77
N LEU A 173 1.65 10.81 6.30
CA LEU A 173 2.62 10.12 7.14
C LEU A 173 3.98 10.80 7.05
N TRP A 174 4.41 11.45 8.14
CA TRP A 174 5.74 12.03 8.25
C TRP A 174 6.84 10.97 8.30
N VAL A 175 7.85 11.16 7.46
CA VAL A 175 9.01 10.26 7.31
C VAL A 175 10.32 11.05 7.30
N ASN A 176 11.43 10.39 7.59
CA ASN A 176 12.75 11.01 7.47
C ASN A 176 13.34 10.70 6.09
N LEU A 177 13.69 11.75 5.35
CA LEU A 177 14.36 11.68 4.06
C LEU A 177 15.85 11.90 4.24
N LYS A 178 16.66 10.96 3.74
CA LYS A 178 18.13 11.03 3.90
C LYS A 178 18.70 12.25 3.15
N GLY A 179 19.34 13.13 3.89
CA GLY A 179 19.97 14.34 3.34
C GLY A 179 19.02 15.51 3.09
N LYS A 180 17.70 15.34 3.33
CA LYS A 180 16.68 16.36 3.09
C LYS A 180 15.85 16.73 4.33
N GLY A 181 15.99 15.97 5.42
CA GLY A 181 15.23 16.21 6.66
C GLY A 181 13.89 15.47 6.69
N LYS A 182 12.82 16.16 7.02
CA LYS A 182 11.48 15.57 7.07
C LYS A 182 10.79 15.67 5.71
N GLY A 183 10.04 14.65 5.36
CA GLY A 183 9.11 14.64 4.26
C GLY A 183 7.80 13.99 4.68
N VAL A 184 6.81 13.99 3.81
CA VAL A 184 5.50 13.39 4.06
C VAL A 184 5.09 12.46 2.94
N ILE A 185 4.50 11.33 3.29
CA ILE A 185 3.82 10.44 2.35
C ILE A 185 2.34 10.75 2.45
N LEU A 186 1.75 11.26 1.38
CA LEU A 186 0.33 11.56 1.28
C LEU A 186 -0.39 10.38 0.63
N ALA A 187 -1.54 9.97 1.16
CA ALA A 187 -2.38 8.93 0.61
C ALA A 187 -3.83 9.38 0.48
N LEU A 188 -4.47 8.94 -0.61
CA LEU A 188 -5.88 9.11 -0.89
C LEU A 188 -6.53 7.73 -1.01
N MET A 189 -7.67 7.55 -0.37
CA MET A 189 -8.41 6.29 -0.32
C MET A 189 -9.90 6.54 -0.53
N ASP A 190 -10.54 5.72 -1.33
CA ASP A 190 -12.00 5.67 -1.37
C ASP A 190 -12.53 5.12 -0.04
N SER A 191 -13.37 5.88 0.64
CA SER A 191 -13.86 5.59 2.00
C SER A 191 -14.79 4.37 2.06
N VAL A 192 -15.47 4.02 0.97
CA VAL A 192 -16.41 2.91 0.91
C VAL A 192 -15.72 1.61 0.51
N THR A 193 -14.94 1.64 -0.56
CA THR A 193 -14.26 0.45 -1.09
C THR A 193 -12.95 0.16 -0.38
N GLY A 194 -12.32 1.19 0.21
CA GLY A 194 -10.99 1.14 0.79
C GLY A 194 -9.88 1.08 -0.27
N LEU A 195 -10.18 1.41 -1.52
CA LEU A 195 -9.22 1.46 -2.61
C LEU A 195 -8.24 2.60 -2.38
N ILE A 196 -6.94 2.31 -2.45
CA ILE A 196 -5.89 3.32 -2.30
C ILE A 196 -5.40 3.74 -3.68
N PHE A 197 -5.44 5.05 -3.94
CA PHE A 197 -4.83 5.69 -5.10
C PHE A 197 -3.31 5.79 -4.92
N PRO A 198 -2.55 6.04 -6.02
CA PRO A 198 -1.08 6.08 -5.94
C PRO A 198 -0.59 7.14 -4.94
N PRO A 199 0.08 6.75 -3.83
CA PRO A 199 0.60 7.69 -2.86
C PRO A 199 1.67 8.61 -3.43
N VAL A 200 1.81 9.81 -2.86
CA VAL A 200 2.84 10.78 -3.20
C VAL A 200 3.82 10.93 -2.04
N VAL A 201 5.11 11.01 -2.35
CA VAL A 201 6.13 11.36 -1.36
C VAL A 201 6.60 12.78 -1.67
N VAL A 202 6.45 13.65 -0.70
CA VAL A 202 6.79 15.07 -0.81
C VAL A 202 7.96 15.39 0.11
N ASP A 203 8.89 16.21 -0.37
CA ASP A 203 10.00 16.75 0.38
C ASP A 203 9.57 18.05 1.06
N GLY A 204 9.79 18.17 2.36
CA GLY A 204 9.46 19.35 3.12
C GLY A 204 8.03 19.41 3.67
N GLU A 205 7.32 20.51 3.43
CA GLU A 205 6.05 20.80 4.09
C GLU A 205 4.83 20.20 3.40
N GLU A 206 3.82 19.93 4.21
CA GLU A 206 2.49 19.47 3.81
C GLU A 206 1.63 20.68 3.34
N GLY A 207 2.05 21.31 2.23
CA GLY A 207 1.39 22.50 1.68
C GLY A 207 0.31 22.18 0.64
N ALA A 208 -0.39 23.23 0.16
CA ALA A 208 -1.45 23.11 -0.86
C ALA A 208 -0.96 22.43 -2.15
N ALA A 209 0.23 22.77 -2.60
CA ALA A 209 0.84 22.19 -3.80
C ALA A 209 1.10 20.68 -3.66
N SER A 210 1.48 20.23 -2.45
CA SER A 210 1.70 18.83 -2.15
C SER A 210 0.39 18.03 -2.22
N TRP A 211 -0.69 18.59 -1.68
CA TRP A 211 -2.02 17.98 -1.74
C TRP A 211 -2.56 17.98 -3.16
N LYS A 212 -2.39 19.07 -3.90
CA LYS A 212 -2.77 19.12 -5.31
C LYS A 212 -2.06 18.03 -6.11
N GLN A 213 -0.77 17.82 -5.90
CA GLN A 213 -0.01 16.74 -6.55
C GLN A 213 -0.61 15.35 -6.26
N LEU A 214 -1.16 15.12 -5.05
CA LEU A 214 -1.83 13.87 -4.73
C LEU A 214 -3.12 13.68 -5.54
N PHE A 215 -3.97 14.71 -5.61
CA PHE A 215 -5.21 14.67 -6.37
C PHE A 215 -4.94 14.53 -7.88
N ASP A 216 -4.01 15.32 -8.43
CA ASP A 216 -3.60 15.22 -9.84
C ASP A 216 -3.11 13.78 -10.17
N ARG A 217 -2.32 13.18 -9.29
CA ARG A 217 -1.85 11.81 -9.45
C ARG A 217 -2.98 10.77 -9.38
N ALA A 218 -3.97 11.00 -8.54
CA ALA A 218 -5.14 10.14 -8.45
C ALA A 218 -6.00 10.24 -9.72
N GLU A 219 -6.15 11.44 -10.27
CA GLU A 219 -6.83 11.69 -11.54
C GLU A 219 -6.11 11.01 -12.72
N GLU A 220 -4.79 11.16 -12.81
CA GLU A 220 -3.96 10.43 -13.79
C GLU A 220 -4.14 8.90 -13.69
N ALA A 221 -4.39 8.39 -12.48
CA ALA A 221 -4.65 6.98 -12.23
C ALA A 221 -6.09 6.55 -12.55
N GLY A 222 -7.00 7.49 -12.81
CA GLY A 222 -8.37 7.21 -13.22
C GLY A 222 -9.46 7.65 -12.26
N LEU A 223 -9.12 8.39 -11.19
CA LEU A 223 -10.12 9.03 -10.34
C LEU A 223 -10.79 10.18 -11.12
N ASP A 224 -12.12 10.14 -11.21
CA ASP A 224 -12.88 11.28 -11.69
C ASP A 224 -13.06 12.28 -10.55
N LEU A 225 -12.25 13.34 -10.54
CA LEU A 225 -12.28 14.38 -9.49
C LEU A 225 -13.61 15.12 -9.47
N GLY A 226 -14.32 15.22 -10.60
CA GLY A 226 -15.65 15.83 -10.69
C GLY A 226 -16.73 15.04 -9.94
N GLN A 227 -16.48 13.76 -9.62
CA GLN A 227 -17.38 12.91 -8.84
C GLN A 227 -16.97 12.80 -7.35
N VAL A 228 -15.95 13.56 -6.92
CA VAL A 228 -15.57 13.59 -5.51
C VAL A 228 -16.41 14.64 -4.80
N ASP A 229 -17.29 14.19 -3.90
CA ASP A 229 -18.19 15.05 -3.12
C ASP A 229 -17.57 15.42 -1.78
N GLY A 230 -16.89 14.49 -1.12
CA GLY A 230 -16.37 14.68 0.23
C GLY A 230 -14.98 14.09 0.47
N VAL A 231 -14.23 14.75 1.35
CA VAL A 231 -12.91 14.29 1.81
C VAL A 231 -12.83 14.32 3.34
N THR A 232 -12.68 13.14 3.94
CA THR A 232 -12.40 13.03 5.39
C THR A 232 -10.91 13.20 5.65
N SER A 233 -10.55 14.17 6.48
CA SER A 233 -9.15 14.48 6.80
C SER A 233 -8.96 14.99 8.23
N ASP A 234 -7.70 15.11 8.67
CA ASP A 234 -7.33 15.76 9.93
C ASP A 234 -7.50 17.29 9.92
N GLY A 235 -7.79 17.88 8.75
CA GLY A 235 -7.93 19.32 8.54
C GLY A 235 -6.59 20.06 8.50
N ALA A 236 -5.56 19.43 7.97
CA ALA A 236 -4.29 20.09 7.68
C ALA A 236 -4.52 21.35 6.82
N GLN A 237 -3.90 22.46 7.19
CA GLN A 237 -4.13 23.77 6.52
C GLN A 237 -3.77 23.71 5.04
N GLY A 238 -2.71 22.98 4.67
CA GLY A 238 -2.34 22.79 3.27
C GLY A 238 -3.43 22.13 2.45
N LEU A 239 -4.11 21.10 3.01
CA LEU A 239 -5.24 20.45 2.36
C LEU A 239 -6.43 21.41 2.22
N LEU A 240 -6.77 22.13 3.28
CA LEU A 240 -7.89 23.09 3.24
C LEU A 240 -7.66 24.19 2.21
N SER A 241 -6.43 24.68 2.08
CA SER A 241 -6.07 25.65 1.02
C SER A 241 -6.19 25.00 -0.35
N CYS A 242 -5.69 23.79 -0.55
CA CYS A 242 -5.81 23.04 -1.80
C CYS A 242 -7.27 22.85 -2.22
N LEU A 243 -8.13 22.41 -1.31
CA LEU A 243 -9.55 22.23 -1.59
C LEU A 243 -10.21 23.53 -1.99
N ARG A 244 -9.98 24.59 -1.25
CA ARG A 244 -10.55 25.92 -1.52
C ARG A 244 -10.11 26.50 -2.88
N GLU A 245 -8.84 26.31 -3.23
CA GLU A 245 -8.24 26.92 -4.43
C GLU A 245 -8.49 26.09 -5.70
N SER A 246 -8.51 24.78 -5.59
CA SER A 246 -8.52 23.87 -6.74
C SER A 246 -9.75 22.99 -6.83
N PHE A 247 -10.44 22.71 -5.70
CA PHE A 247 -11.54 21.76 -5.62
C PHE A 247 -12.65 22.30 -4.72
N SER A 248 -13.12 23.51 -4.99
CA SER A 248 -14.06 24.26 -4.12
C SER A 248 -15.43 23.59 -3.93
N TRP A 249 -15.79 22.64 -4.78
CA TRP A 249 -17.01 21.84 -4.66
C TRP A 249 -16.85 20.65 -3.68
N VAL A 250 -15.63 20.28 -3.33
CA VAL A 250 -15.36 19.15 -2.43
C VAL A 250 -15.51 19.59 -0.98
N HIS A 251 -16.40 18.93 -0.26
CA HIS A 251 -16.62 19.20 1.15
C HIS A 251 -15.61 18.45 2.05
N GLN A 252 -15.17 19.11 3.10
CA GLN A 252 -14.27 18.50 4.08
C GLN A 252 -15.06 17.97 5.27
N GLN A 253 -14.95 16.65 5.53
CA GLN A 253 -15.34 16.03 6.81
C GLN A 253 -14.15 16.04 7.76
N ARG A 254 -14.34 16.61 8.95
CA ARG A 254 -13.31 16.57 10.00
C ARG A 254 -13.19 15.17 10.57
N CYS A 255 -11.99 14.62 10.59
CA CYS A 255 -11.71 13.33 11.23
C CYS A 255 -11.95 13.41 12.74
N VAL A 256 -12.93 12.66 13.22
CA VAL A 256 -13.33 12.63 14.64
C VAL A 256 -12.18 12.15 15.54
N TRP A 257 -11.37 11.19 15.09
CA TRP A 257 -10.23 10.69 15.85
C TRP A 257 -9.17 11.78 16.08
N HIS A 258 -8.82 12.55 15.06
CA HIS A 258 -7.89 13.67 15.17
C HIS A 258 -8.46 14.80 16.05
N LEU A 259 -9.75 15.04 15.91
CA LEU A 259 -10.43 16.03 16.77
C LEU A 259 -10.36 15.62 18.24
N TRP A 260 -10.64 14.36 18.58
CA TRP A 260 -10.48 13.83 19.94
C TRP A 260 -9.05 13.94 20.46
N ARG A 261 -8.08 13.63 19.63
CA ARG A 261 -6.67 13.78 19.96
C ARG A 261 -6.31 15.22 20.34
N ASN A 262 -6.97 16.21 19.74
CA ASN A 262 -6.77 17.62 20.03
C ASN A 262 -7.58 18.10 21.24
N LEU A 263 -8.78 17.56 21.44
CA LEU A 263 -9.67 17.96 22.55
C LEU A 263 -9.26 17.33 23.88
N GLY A 264 -8.80 16.09 23.90
CA GLY A 264 -8.45 15.38 25.14
C GLY A 264 -7.47 16.14 26.04
N PRO A 265 -6.34 16.66 25.55
CA PRO A 265 -5.44 17.51 26.34
C PRO A 265 -6.08 18.81 26.84
N LYS A 266 -6.98 19.41 26.04
CA LYS A 266 -7.71 20.64 26.44
C LYS A 266 -8.69 20.35 27.60
N ILE A 267 -9.47 19.26 27.47
CA ILE A 267 -10.38 18.81 28.56
C ILE A 267 -9.56 18.53 29.81
N ARG A 268 -8.48 17.77 29.71
CA ARG A 268 -7.63 17.46 30.88
C ARG A 268 -7.11 18.71 31.55
N ARG A 269 -6.61 19.69 30.77
CA ARG A 269 -6.10 20.96 31.32
C ARG A 269 -7.18 21.70 32.08
N LEU A 270 -8.37 21.90 31.48
CA LEU A 270 -9.48 22.59 32.11
C LEU A 270 -9.92 21.93 33.44
N VAL A 271 -10.00 20.59 33.42
CA VAL A 271 -10.38 19.83 34.63
C VAL A 271 -9.30 19.94 35.72
N MET A 272 -8.02 19.82 35.36
CA MET A 272 -6.91 19.93 36.33
C MET A 272 -6.82 21.32 36.94
N GLU A 273 -7.07 22.37 36.17
CA GLU A 273 -7.12 23.75 36.64
C GLU A 273 -8.29 23.95 37.65
N ASP A 274 -9.46 23.32 37.41
CA ASP A 274 -10.65 23.44 38.25
C ASP A 274 -10.57 22.66 39.59
N VAL A 275 -9.84 21.54 39.60
CA VAL A 275 -9.67 20.70 40.78
C VAL A 275 -8.37 20.97 41.54
N ALA A 276 -7.62 22.04 41.18
CA ALA A 276 -6.29 22.32 41.74
C ALA A 276 -6.26 22.50 43.27
N ASP A 277 -7.36 22.97 43.83
CA ASP A 277 -7.50 23.19 45.30
C ASP A 277 -7.89 21.92 46.07
N LYS A 278 -8.22 20.83 45.36
CA LYS A 278 -8.63 19.55 45.97
C LYS A 278 -7.42 18.63 46.12
N VAL A 279 -7.47 17.75 47.13
CA VAL A 279 -6.38 16.79 47.40
C VAL A 279 -6.91 15.37 47.61
N GLY A 280 -6.08 14.38 47.34
CA GLY A 280 -6.38 12.96 47.57
C GLY A 280 -7.57 12.45 46.77
N GLU A 281 -8.36 11.59 47.39
CA GLU A 281 -9.48 10.86 46.75
C GLU A 281 -10.56 11.81 46.21
N GLU A 282 -10.83 12.91 46.91
CA GLU A 282 -11.80 13.95 46.48
C GLU A 282 -11.36 14.59 45.13
N ALA A 283 -10.07 14.84 44.94
CA ALA A 283 -9.54 15.38 43.70
C ALA A 283 -9.68 14.38 42.54
N GLU A 284 -9.41 13.09 42.80
CA GLU A 284 -9.54 12.03 41.81
C GLU A 284 -10.99 11.83 41.34
N GLU A 285 -11.92 11.77 42.30
CA GLU A 285 -13.36 11.64 42.00
C GLU A 285 -13.89 12.84 41.21
N ALA A 286 -13.57 14.07 41.63
CA ALA A 286 -13.96 15.28 40.94
C ALA A 286 -13.40 15.36 39.54
N CYS A 287 -12.11 15.01 39.36
CA CYS A 287 -11.45 14.94 38.05
C CYS A 287 -12.14 13.94 37.13
N ALA A 288 -12.44 12.73 37.62
CA ALA A 288 -13.11 11.70 36.86
C ALA A 288 -14.55 12.11 36.47
N ALA A 289 -15.30 12.71 37.38
CA ALA A 289 -16.66 13.18 37.11
C ALA A 289 -16.69 14.28 36.05
N LEU A 290 -15.90 15.33 36.20
CA LEU A 290 -15.83 16.45 35.26
C LEU A 290 -15.31 16.02 33.87
N THR A 291 -14.30 15.12 33.83
CA THR A 291 -13.81 14.57 32.58
C THR A 291 -14.90 13.80 31.85
N ARG A 292 -15.69 13.00 32.58
CA ARG A 292 -16.81 12.23 32.01
C ARG A 292 -17.90 13.15 31.48
N GLU A 293 -18.26 14.20 32.24
CA GLU A 293 -19.27 15.17 31.84
C GLU A 293 -18.88 15.93 30.56
N LEU A 294 -17.72 16.56 30.54
CA LEU A 294 -17.22 17.28 29.37
C LEU A 294 -17.08 16.37 28.17
N THR A 295 -16.54 15.15 28.35
CA THR A 295 -16.43 14.15 27.31
C THR A 295 -17.81 13.78 26.76
N GLY A 296 -18.81 13.60 27.61
CA GLY A 296 -20.19 13.30 27.22
C GLY A 296 -20.81 14.41 26.39
N LEU A 297 -20.63 15.68 26.80
CA LEU A 297 -21.10 16.83 26.02
C LEU A 297 -20.45 16.93 24.65
N VAL A 298 -19.14 16.71 24.53
CA VAL A 298 -18.44 16.70 23.27
C VAL A 298 -18.92 15.54 22.39
N HIS A 299 -19.14 14.35 22.96
CA HIS A 299 -19.68 13.21 22.17
C HIS A 299 -21.05 13.50 21.58
N ARG A 300 -21.93 14.20 22.32
CA ARG A 300 -23.25 14.59 21.81
C ARG A 300 -23.13 15.46 20.54
N ILE A 301 -22.12 16.33 20.46
CA ILE A 301 -21.86 17.12 19.26
C ILE A 301 -21.38 16.22 18.12
N LEU A 302 -20.36 15.39 18.38
CA LEU A 302 -19.74 14.56 17.36
C LEU A 302 -20.67 13.48 16.79
N ASP A 303 -21.63 12.99 17.60
CA ASP A 303 -22.57 11.94 17.24
C ASP A 303 -23.96 12.48 16.86
N ALA A 304 -24.08 13.81 16.70
CA ALA A 304 -25.34 14.43 16.36
C ALA A 304 -25.87 13.93 15.01
N ALA A 305 -27.13 13.52 15.00
CA ALA A 305 -27.80 12.96 13.82
C ALA A 305 -28.26 14.03 12.81
N SER A 306 -28.17 15.30 13.18
CA SER A 306 -28.46 16.44 12.30
C SER A 306 -27.68 17.67 12.77
N TYR A 307 -27.53 18.64 11.86
CA TYR A 307 -26.87 19.91 12.14
C TYR A 307 -27.52 20.63 13.33
N GLN A 308 -28.86 20.72 13.36
CA GLN A 308 -29.61 21.33 14.45
C GLN A 308 -29.28 20.71 15.81
N LYS A 309 -29.26 19.37 15.89
CA LYS A 309 -28.89 18.67 17.15
C LYS A 309 -27.42 18.91 17.52
N GLY A 310 -26.57 19.11 16.55
CA GLY A 310 -25.17 19.48 16.78
C GLY A 310 -25.06 20.91 17.41
N GLU A 311 -25.81 21.87 16.88
CA GLU A 311 -25.89 23.24 17.43
C GLU A 311 -26.45 23.25 18.84
N GLU A 312 -27.55 22.52 19.13
CA GLU A 312 -28.11 22.37 20.45
C GLU A 312 -27.08 21.79 21.44
N ALA A 313 -26.39 20.71 21.05
CA ALA A 313 -25.33 20.10 21.88
C ALA A 313 -24.12 21.04 22.10
N LEU A 314 -23.80 21.86 21.10
CA LEU A 314 -22.74 22.87 21.21
C LEU A 314 -23.15 24.02 22.20
N ALA A 315 -24.41 24.40 22.15
CA ALA A 315 -24.97 25.38 23.13
C ALA A 315 -24.93 24.83 24.57
N ASP A 316 -25.29 23.56 24.76
CA ASP A 316 -25.18 22.89 26.07
C ASP A 316 -23.74 22.83 26.56
N LEU A 317 -22.78 22.52 25.68
CA LEU A 317 -21.36 22.57 26.04
C LEU A 317 -20.93 24.00 26.40
N ALA A 318 -21.37 25.01 25.66
CA ALA A 318 -21.02 26.40 25.93
C ALA A 318 -21.63 26.91 27.27
N ALA A 319 -22.79 26.40 27.67
CA ALA A 319 -23.44 26.70 28.92
C ALA A 319 -22.78 26.02 30.13
N HIS A 320 -22.05 24.96 29.95
CA HIS A 320 -21.30 24.29 30.99
C HIS A 320 -20.17 25.19 31.51
N ARG A 321 -19.97 25.28 32.86
CA ARG A 321 -19.01 26.20 33.50
C ARG A 321 -17.56 26.12 32.96
N LEU A 322 -17.13 24.94 32.53
CA LEU A 322 -15.80 24.70 31.92
C LEU A 322 -15.88 24.50 30.40
N GLY A 323 -17.06 24.51 29.81
CA GLY A 323 -17.27 24.07 28.43
C GLY A 323 -16.99 25.15 27.38
N LYS A 324 -17.08 26.43 27.73
CA LYS A 324 -16.95 27.54 26.79
C LYS A 324 -15.68 27.51 25.96
N PRO A 325 -14.45 27.26 26.49
CA PRO A 325 -13.24 27.18 25.68
C PRO A 325 -13.25 26.02 24.68
N LEU A 326 -13.93 24.91 24.98
CA LEU A 326 -14.11 23.78 24.06
C LEU A 326 -15.14 24.10 22.99
N ALA A 327 -16.25 24.76 23.37
CA ALA A 327 -17.27 25.19 22.43
C ALA A 327 -16.72 26.20 21.41
N ASP A 328 -15.93 27.17 21.86
CA ASP A 328 -15.30 28.18 21.03
C ASP A 328 -14.28 27.52 20.06
N TYR A 329 -13.60 26.45 20.47
CA TYR A 329 -12.72 25.67 19.60
C TYR A 329 -13.50 24.83 18.55
N ILE A 330 -14.65 24.25 18.93
CA ILE A 330 -15.47 23.39 18.06
C ILE A 330 -16.30 24.21 17.07
N ARG A 331 -16.84 25.35 17.48
CA ARG A 331 -17.77 26.18 16.70
C ARG A 331 -17.33 26.43 15.24
N PRO A 332 -16.09 26.90 14.96
CA PRO A 332 -15.66 27.14 13.58
C PRO A 332 -15.45 25.86 12.76
N LEU A 333 -15.51 24.68 13.40
CA LEU A 333 -15.34 23.36 12.77
C LEU A 333 -16.67 22.62 12.62
N LEU A 334 -17.79 23.19 13.07
CA LEU A 334 -19.04 22.47 13.21
C LEU A 334 -19.55 21.91 11.88
N ASP A 335 -19.50 22.71 10.81
CA ASP A 335 -19.90 22.28 9.46
C ASP A 335 -19.08 21.06 9.00
N ALA A 336 -17.77 21.12 9.16
CA ALA A 336 -16.87 20.03 8.80
C ALA A 336 -17.02 18.80 9.71
N ILE A 337 -17.44 18.97 10.97
CA ILE A 337 -17.71 17.87 11.90
C ILE A 337 -19.01 17.15 11.53
N LEU A 338 -20.04 17.90 11.15
CA LEU A 338 -21.40 17.40 10.94
C LEU A 338 -21.72 17.08 9.48
N TYR A 339 -20.79 17.23 8.55
CA TYR A 339 -21.00 16.93 7.14
C TYR A 339 -21.55 15.51 6.91
N HIS A 340 -21.08 14.52 7.66
CA HIS A 340 -21.59 13.15 7.64
C HIS A 340 -23.06 13.00 8.01
N SER A 341 -23.66 13.98 8.70
CA SER A 341 -25.08 13.94 9.12
C SER A 341 -26.04 14.42 8.01
N MET A 342 -25.53 14.94 6.91
CA MET A 342 -26.35 15.31 5.77
C MET A 342 -26.94 14.06 5.10
N PRO A 343 -28.20 14.09 4.66
CA PRO A 343 -28.89 12.91 4.11
C PRO A 343 -28.19 12.25 2.93
N CYS A 344 -27.54 13.02 2.08
CA CYS A 344 -26.76 12.54 0.93
C CYS A 344 -25.43 11.87 1.30
N HIS A 345 -24.95 12.06 2.52
CA HIS A 345 -23.67 11.54 3.00
C HIS A 345 -23.77 10.53 4.15
N GLN A 346 -24.96 9.95 4.34
CA GLN A 346 -25.19 8.91 5.34
C GLN A 346 -24.37 7.65 5.01
N GLY A 347 -23.37 7.38 5.84
CA GLY A 347 -22.43 6.27 5.68
C GLY A 347 -21.00 6.70 5.39
N LEU A 348 -20.74 7.99 5.22
CA LEU A 348 -19.41 8.57 5.17
C LEU A 348 -18.60 8.17 6.43
N LEU A 349 -17.37 7.78 6.23
CA LEU A 349 -16.47 7.51 7.34
C LEU A 349 -16.10 8.80 8.06
N ARG A 350 -16.50 8.91 9.33
CA ARG A 350 -16.12 10.03 10.21
C ARG A 350 -14.67 9.97 10.69
N VAL A 351 -13.99 8.88 10.39
CA VAL A 351 -12.60 8.64 10.76
C VAL A 351 -11.76 8.55 9.50
N GLY A 352 -10.77 9.39 9.36
CA GLY A 352 -9.82 9.35 8.25
C GLY A 352 -9.04 8.05 8.20
N PRO A 353 -8.26 7.84 7.14
CA PRO A 353 -7.56 6.58 6.88
C PRO A 353 -6.32 6.36 7.78
N GLU A 354 -6.25 6.92 8.97
CA GLU A 354 -5.15 6.80 9.95
C GLU A 354 -4.71 5.33 10.15
N TRP A 355 -5.65 4.41 10.14
CA TRP A 355 -5.40 2.99 10.34
C TRP A 355 -4.62 2.35 9.19
N ILE A 356 -4.66 2.90 7.95
CA ILE A 356 -3.83 2.42 6.84
C ILE A 356 -2.36 2.65 7.12
N TRP A 357 -2.00 3.74 7.79
CA TRP A 357 -0.63 4.02 8.20
C TRP A 357 -0.11 3.07 9.25
N ARG A 358 -0.99 2.51 10.10
CA ARG A 358 -0.60 1.43 11.02
C ARG A 358 -0.13 0.22 10.24
N ASP A 359 -0.86 -0.19 9.22
CA ASP A 359 -0.48 -1.32 8.35
C ASP A 359 0.82 -1.01 7.58
N PHE A 360 0.90 0.16 6.98
CA PHE A 360 2.11 0.61 6.27
C PHE A 360 3.34 0.64 7.19
N ARG A 361 3.23 1.29 8.35
CA ARG A 361 4.33 1.37 9.33
C ARG A 361 4.79 -0.01 9.79
N GLN A 362 3.89 -0.94 10.02
CA GLN A 362 4.23 -2.31 10.43
C GLN A 362 5.04 -3.05 9.37
N ARG A 363 4.84 -2.75 8.09
CA ARG A 363 5.55 -3.37 6.96
C ARG A 363 6.88 -2.66 6.67
N VAL A 364 6.94 -1.36 6.77
CA VAL A 364 8.04 -0.52 6.27
C VAL A 364 8.96 0.00 7.37
N SER A 365 8.43 0.31 8.57
CA SER A 365 9.19 1.03 9.62
C SER A 365 10.34 0.26 10.25
N ARG A 366 10.36 -1.06 10.15
CA ARG A 366 11.45 -1.89 10.65
C ARG A 366 12.67 -1.94 9.72
N GLY A 367 12.56 -1.36 8.53
CA GLY A 367 13.66 -1.17 7.60
C GLY A 367 14.16 0.27 7.64
N ARG A 368 15.11 0.61 8.51
CA ARG A 368 15.77 1.94 8.59
C ARG A 368 16.47 2.39 7.29
N ASN A 369 16.26 1.70 6.17
CA ASN A 369 17.01 1.88 4.92
C ASN A 369 16.20 2.56 3.81
N HIS A 370 15.07 3.20 4.12
CA HIS A 370 14.41 4.09 3.18
C HIS A 370 15.07 5.46 3.30
N GLY A 371 16.17 5.68 2.56
CA GLY A 371 16.91 6.92 2.70
C GLY A 371 16.50 8.00 1.72
N ALA A 372 16.20 7.63 0.48
CA ALA A 372 15.84 8.55 -0.59
C ALA A 372 14.32 8.58 -0.81
N ASP A 373 13.80 9.70 -1.31
CA ASP A 373 12.40 9.92 -1.65
C ASP A 373 11.86 8.81 -2.54
N GLU A 374 12.59 8.45 -3.60
CA GLU A 374 12.26 7.35 -4.49
C GLU A 374 12.12 6.00 -3.79
N SER A 375 12.88 5.76 -2.72
CA SER A 375 12.79 4.50 -1.97
C SER A 375 11.50 4.44 -1.17
N TRP A 376 11.06 5.57 -0.61
CA TRP A 376 9.78 5.71 0.07
C TRP A 376 8.62 5.59 -0.92
N GLU A 377 8.71 6.27 -2.09
CA GLU A 377 7.69 6.19 -3.13
C GLU A 377 7.51 4.74 -3.62
N ARG A 378 8.61 4.03 -3.93
CA ARG A 378 8.57 2.63 -4.34
C ARG A 378 7.97 1.72 -3.27
N ALA A 379 8.24 1.98 -2.00
CA ALA A 379 7.68 1.21 -0.90
C ALA A 379 6.17 1.49 -0.72
N ALA A 380 5.76 2.75 -0.83
CA ALA A 380 4.37 3.16 -0.71
C ALA A 380 3.52 2.62 -1.88
N LEU A 381 4.02 2.68 -3.10
CA LEU A 381 3.36 2.12 -4.29
C LEU A 381 3.22 0.60 -4.22
N LEU A 382 4.28 -0.10 -3.81
CA LEU A 382 4.23 -1.55 -3.62
C LEU A 382 3.24 -1.95 -2.53
N TRP A 383 3.17 -1.18 -1.46
CA TRP A 383 2.19 -1.38 -0.41
C TRP A 383 0.76 -1.11 -0.91
N ALA A 384 0.53 -0.02 -1.63
CA ALA A 384 -0.80 0.35 -2.12
C ALA A 384 -1.38 -0.72 -3.07
N ILE A 385 -0.56 -1.24 -4.01
CA ILE A 385 -1.02 -2.31 -4.89
C ILE A 385 -1.32 -3.60 -4.11
N CYS A 386 -0.44 -3.98 -3.19
CA CYS A 386 -0.68 -5.15 -2.35
C CYS A 386 -1.98 -4.99 -1.53
N TRP A 387 -2.19 -3.81 -0.96
CA TRP A 387 -3.41 -3.47 -0.23
C TRP A 387 -4.66 -3.64 -1.09
N ASN A 388 -4.66 -3.09 -2.30
CA ASN A 388 -5.80 -3.13 -3.20
C ASN A 388 -6.19 -4.56 -3.64
N PHE A 389 -5.25 -5.50 -3.63
CA PHE A 389 -5.48 -6.92 -3.91
C PHE A 389 -5.83 -7.76 -2.67
N THR A 390 -5.58 -7.24 -1.46
CA THR A 390 -5.68 -8.06 -0.25
C THR A 390 -7.13 -8.04 0.27
N PRO A 391 -7.81 -9.21 0.36
CA PRO A 391 -9.11 -9.31 1.00
C PRO A 391 -9.03 -8.88 2.46
N ALA A 392 -10.06 -8.17 2.93
CA ALA A 392 -10.16 -7.80 4.34
C ALA A 392 -10.30 -9.07 5.19
N GLN A 393 -9.48 -9.18 6.24
CA GLN A 393 -9.63 -10.28 7.19
C GLN A 393 -10.99 -10.20 7.89
N LYS A 394 -11.60 -11.35 8.16
CA LYS A 394 -12.92 -11.47 8.83
C LYS A 394 -12.90 -11.00 10.31
N ARG A 395 -11.94 -10.21 10.76
CA ARG A 395 -11.85 -9.70 12.13
C ARG A 395 -12.76 -8.50 12.34
N SER A 396 -13.40 -8.48 13.51
CA SER A 396 -14.54 -7.65 13.89
C SER A 396 -14.43 -6.14 13.68
N GLU A 397 -13.26 -5.56 13.85
CA GLU A 397 -13.08 -4.10 13.79
C GLU A 397 -13.10 -3.57 12.34
N LEU A 398 -12.46 -4.26 11.41
CA LEU A 398 -12.47 -3.89 9.98
C LEU A 398 -13.81 -4.16 9.31
N LYS A 399 -14.59 -5.16 9.80
CA LYS A 399 -15.95 -5.43 9.33
C LYS A 399 -16.91 -4.25 9.57
N ARG A 400 -16.76 -3.58 10.70
CA ARG A 400 -17.64 -2.48 11.10
C ARG A 400 -17.43 -1.23 10.23
N ILE A 401 -16.18 -0.95 9.86
CA ILE A 401 -15.82 0.27 9.15
C ILE A 401 -16.09 0.14 7.64
N TYR A 402 -15.81 -1.02 7.04
CA TYR A 402 -15.77 -1.12 5.57
C TYR A 402 -16.77 -2.07 4.94
N ARG A 403 -17.57 -2.81 5.71
CA ARG A 403 -18.46 -3.87 5.19
C ARG A 403 -17.79 -4.86 4.21
N ARG A 404 -16.45 -4.89 4.19
CA ARG A 404 -15.59 -5.68 3.28
C ARG A 404 -15.29 -7.08 3.82
N SER A 405 -16.29 -7.82 4.25
CA SER A 405 -16.01 -9.16 4.78
C SER A 405 -15.47 -10.08 3.68
N GLY A 406 -14.16 -10.32 3.68
CA GLY A 406 -13.50 -11.24 2.77
C GLY A 406 -13.28 -10.74 1.34
N LYS A 407 -13.60 -9.48 1.05
CA LYS A 407 -13.36 -8.86 -0.27
C LYS A 407 -12.15 -7.93 -0.27
N SER A 408 -11.44 -7.87 -1.38
CA SER A 408 -10.40 -6.88 -1.61
C SER A 408 -11.00 -5.51 -2.00
N PRO A 409 -10.25 -4.40 -1.88
CA PRO A 409 -10.67 -3.10 -2.39
C PRO A 409 -11.04 -3.11 -3.87
N LEU A 410 -10.29 -3.83 -4.71
CA LEU A 410 -10.60 -3.98 -6.14
C LEU A 410 -11.93 -4.70 -6.37
N GLU A 411 -12.22 -5.77 -5.61
CA GLU A 411 -13.52 -6.46 -5.67
C GLU A 411 -14.67 -5.54 -5.22
N MET A 412 -14.44 -4.73 -4.20
CA MET A 412 -15.41 -3.75 -3.72
C MET A 412 -15.69 -2.65 -4.75
N ALA A 413 -14.68 -2.28 -5.52
CA ALA A 413 -14.78 -1.30 -6.59
C ALA A 413 -15.26 -1.90 -7.94
N GLY A 414 -15.76 -3.13 -7.93
CA GLY A 414 -16.33 -3.77 -9.11
C GLY A 414 -15.33 -4.37 -10.09
N THR A 415 -14.06 -4.43 -9.74
CA THR A 415 -12.99 -5.00 -10.58
C THR A 415 -12.32 -6.16 -9.85
N PRO A 416 -12.96 -7.33 -9.77
CA PRO A 416 -12.39 -8.48 -9.08
C PRO A 416 -11.11 -8.93 -9.80
N PRO A 417 -10.00 -9.17 -9.07
CA PRO A 417 -8.74 -9.58 -9.66
C PRO A 417 -8.77 -11.03 -10.20
N GLY A 418 -9.83 -11.80 -9.95
CA GLY A 418 -9.89 -13.22 -10.28
C GLY A 418 -8.77 -14.01 -9.60
N ASP A 419 -8.12 -14.90 -10.36
CA ASP A 419 -6.97 -15.68 -9.86
C ASP A 419 -5.63 -14.90 -9.92
N VAL A 420 -5.67 -13.64 -10.34
CA VAL A 420 -4.46 -12.80 -10.48
C VAL A 420 -4.06 -12.24 -9.10
N THR A 421 -2.85 -12.55 -8.66
CA THR A 421 -2.28 -11.96 -7.46
C THR A 421 -1.62 -10.60 -7.76
N TYR A 422 -1.37 -9.79 -6.74
CA TYR A 422 -0.62 -8.54 -6.92
C TYR A 422 0.80 -8.78 -7.49
N LEU A 423 1.41 -9.95 -7.24
CA LEU A 423 2.71 -10.32 -7.81
C LEU A 423 2.63 -10.63 -9.31
N ASP A 424 1.50 -11.17 -9.76
CA ASP A 424 1.25 -11.39 -11.19
C ASP A 424 1.06 -10.05 -11.90
N ALA A 425 0.31 -9.15 -11.28
CA ALA A 425 0.13 -7.78 -11.75
C ALA A 425 1.46 -7.01 -11.85
N LEU A 426 2.40 -7.28 -10.94
CA LEU A 426 3.76 -6.71 -10.96
C LEU A 426 4.71 -7.40 -11.96
N ARG A 427 4.28 -8.47 -12.62
CA ARG A 427 5.12 -9.28 -13.52
C ARG A 427 6.46 -9.72 -12.89
N VAL A 428 6.42 -9.97 -11.60
CA VAL A 428 7.59 -10.40 -10.80
C VAL A 428 7.89 -11.88 -10.99
#